data_e5bf2076657480aca961196b25117dbb
#
_entry.id   e5bf2076657480aca961196b25117dbb
#
_cell.length_a   1.000
_cell.length_b   1.000
_cell.length_c   1.000
_cell.angle_alpha   90.00
_cell.angle_beta   90.00
_cell.angle_gamma   90.00
#
_symmetry.space_group_name_H-M   'P 1'
#
loop_
_entity.id
_entity.type
_entity.pdbx_description
1 polymer ?
#
loop_
_entity_poly.entity_id
_entity_poly.type
_entity_poly.pdbx_seq_one_letter_code
_entity_poly.pdbx_strand_id
1 'polypeptide(L)'
;MRLRIVTILVVLTAAAAANAQVQQVRQYAAKFVCGTPNPKQLNFAPGTYYTTINVHNPALTATIEFRKKFALAEVDEKPGKISQWFGAALRADQALQIDCRNIYAHLGITPGTFIDGFAVIQLSPKQELDVVGVYTAAPPGGGVSTMHMERVAGRLTQ
;
A
#
# COMPACT_ATOMS: atom_id res chain seq x y z
N MET A 1 -39.72 68.94 14.60
CA MET A 1 -38.71 68.30 13.71
C MET A 1 -38.07 67.15 14.46
N ARG A 2 -38.45 65.87 14.21
CA ARG A 2 -37.94 64.70 14.95
C ARG A 2 -36.89 64.00 14.09
N LEU A 3 -35.62 64.03 14.56
CA LEU A 3 -34.50 63.36 13.91
C LEU A 3 -34.55 61.86 14.23
N ARG A 4 -34.70 61.00 13.19
CA ARG A 4 -34.64 59.53 13.33
C ARG A 4 -33.20 59.09 13.06
N ILE A 5 -32.56 58.59 14.09
CA ILE A 5 -31.23 57.97 13.99
C ILE A 5 -31.47 56.51 13.49
N VAL A 6 -30.96 56.20 12.29
CA VAL A 6 -30.93 54.87 11.74
C VAL A 6 -29.61 54.23 12.12
N THR A 7 -29.63 53.26 13.02
CA THR A 7 -28.47 52.48 13.43
C THR A 7 -28.26 51.36 12.41
N ILE A 8 -27.20 51.45 11.62
CA ILE A 8 -26.80 50.37 10.66
C ILE A 8 -25.99 49.36 11.47
N LEU A 9 -26.52 48.15 11.63
CA LEU A 9 -25.83 47.02 12.22
C LEU A 9 -25.00 46.34 11.14
N VAL A 10 -23.67 46.50 11.17
CA VAL A 10 -22.75 45.79 10.27
C VAL A 10 -22.46 44.43 10.89
N VAL A 11 -23.02 43.38 10.30
CA VAL A 11 -22.72 41.99 10.66
C VAL A 11 -21.45 41.57 9.91
N LEU A 12 -20.31 41.53 10.61
CA LEU A 12 -19.07 40.91 10.11
C LEU A 12 -19.23 39.39 10.17
N THR A 13 -19.48 38.75 9.07
CA THR A 13 -19.36 37.31 8.90
C THR A 13 -17.87 36.94 8.75
N ALA A 14 -17.25 36.47 9.83
CA ALA A 14 -15.91 35.87 9.78
C ALA A 14 -16.05 34.50 9.04
N ALA A 15 -15.63 34.45 7.81
CA ALA A 15 -15.46 33.19 7.07
C ALA A 15 -14.26 32.46 7.68
N ALA A 16 -14.53 31.47 8.53
CA ALA A 16 -13.51 30.53 9.00
C ALA A 16 -13.02 29.71 7.80
N ALA A 17 -11.84 30.06 7.28
CA ALA A 17 -11.15 29.22 6.31
C ALA A 17 -10.78 27.90 7.03
N ALA A 18 -11.56 26.85 6.77
CA ALA A 18 -11.22 25.50 7.21
C ALA A 18 -9.94 25.08 6.47
N ASN A 19 -8.79 25.29 7.10
CA ASN A 19 -7.54 24.69 6.64
C ASN A 19 -7.72 23.16 6.73
N ALA A 20 -7.99 22.54 5.60
CA ALA A 20 -7.94 21.08 5.47
C ALA A 20 -6.49 20.67 5.76
N GLN A 21 -6.22 20.30 7.01
CA GLN A 21 -4.91 19.82 7.43
C GLN A 21 -4.68 18.49 6.72
N VAL A 22 -3.77 18.48 5.74
CA VAL A 22 -3.39 17.26 5.03
C VAL A 22 -2.85 16.28 6.05
N GLN A 23 -3.60 15.21 6.27
CA GLN A 23 -3.25 14.21 7.28
C GLN A 23 -2.05 13.40 6.80
N GLN A 24 -0.90 13.59 7.42
CA GLN A 24 0.27 12.77 7.15
C GLN A 24 0.00 11.32 7.53
N VAL A 25 0.53 10.40 6.72
CA VAL A 25 0.51 8.96 6.99
C VAL A 25 1.91 8.39 6.79
N ARG A 26 2.24 7.33 7.54
CA ARG A 26 3.41 6.52 7.23
C ARG A 26 3.01 5.48 6.18
N GLN A 27 3.78 5.40 5.10
CA GLN A 27 3.50 4.50 3.99
C GLN A 27 4.71 3.63 3.68
N TYR A 28 4.44 2.35 3.45
CA TYR A 28 5.36 1.37 2.87
C TYR A 28 4.84 0.97 1.49
N ALA A 29 5.75 0.77 0.54
CA ALA A 29 5.43 0.31 -0.80
C ALA A 29 6.32 -0.89 -1.14
N ALA A 30 5.85 -2.08 -0.83
CA ALA A 30 6.56 -3.32 -1.11
C ALA A 30 6.25 -3.77 -2.55
N LYS A 31 7.28 -4.02 -3.35
CA LYS A 31 7.14 -4.61 -4.69
C LYS A 31 6.54 -6.00 -4.57
N PHE A 32 5.73 -6.43 -5.53
CA PHE A 32 5.39 -7.84 -5.71
C PHE A 32 5.54 -8.25 -7.18
N VAL A 33 5.86 -9.53 -7.38
CA VAL A 33 5.87 -10.20 -8.68
C VAL A 33 5.30 -11.60 -8.45
N CYS A 34 4.26 -11.95 -9.20
CA CYS A 34 3.53 -13.21 -9.03
C CYS A 34 3.20 -13.84 -10.38
N GLY A 35 3.31 -15.16 -10.46
CA GLY A 35 2.94 -15.94 -11.66
C GLY A 35 4.07 -16.11 -12.67
N THR A 36 3.72 -16.57 -13.87
CA THR A 36 4.67 -16.87 -14.94
C THR A 36 4.48 -15.87 -16.08
N PRO A 37 5.50 -15.07 -16.43
CA PRO A 37 5.41 -14.10 -17.52
C PRO A 37 5.21 -14.80 -18.88
N ASN A 38 4.52 -14.12 -19.79
CA ASN A 38 4.47 -14.54 -21.16
C ASN A 38 5.90 -14.55 -21.77
N PRO A 39 6.36 -15.62 -22.42
CA PRO A 39 7.70 -15.67 -23.03
C PRO A 39 8.02 -14.55 -24.02
N LYS A 40 7.01 -13.87 -24.53
CA LYS A 40 7.16 -12.70 -25.42
C LYS A 40 7.42 -11.39 -24.66
N GLN A 41 7.23 -11.36 -23.35
CA GLN A 41 7.55 -10.21 -22.53
C GLN A 41 9.04 -10.25 -22.15
N LEU A 42 9.82 -9.29 -22.62
CA LEU A 42 11.28 -9.25 -22.44
C LEU A 42 11.74 -8.56 -21.14
N ASN A 43 10.81 -8.09 -20.33
CA ASN A 43 11.09 -7.35 -19.10
C ASN A 43 11.32 -8.25 -17.87
N PHE A 44 11.06 -9.56 -17.99
CA PHE A 44 11.32 -10.55 -16.94
C PHE A 44 12.03 -11.77 -17.48
N ALA A 45 12.91 -12.37 -16.68
CA ALA A 45 13.51 -13.65 -17.01
C ALA A 45 12.42 -14.74 -17.07
N PRO A 46 12.53 -15.77 -17.94
CA PRO A 46 11.62 -16.91 -17.94
C PRO A 46 11.62 -17.61 -16.58
N GLY A 47 10.45 -17.89 -16.03
CA GLY A 47 10.33 -18.55 -14.72
C GLY A 47 8.98 -18.30 -14.08
N THR A 48 8.76 -18.91 -12.92
CA THR A 48 7.58 -18.64 -12.08
C THR A 48 8.01 -17.84 -10.85
N TYR A 49 7.35 -16.72 -10.61
CA TYR A 49 7.69 -15.78 -9.56
C TYR A 49 6.68 -15.85 -8.42
N TYR A 50 7.18 -15.74 -7.19
CA TYR A 50 6.38 -15.68 -5.99
C TYR A 50 6.90 -14.57 -5.07
N THR A 51 5.97 -13.82 -4.49
CA THR A 51 6.27 -12.81 -3.47
C THR A 51 5.54 -13.16 -2.19
N THR A 52 6.24 -12.97 -1.09
CA THR A 52 5.70 -12.95 0.26
C THR A 52 6.12 -11.66 0.92
N ILE A 53 5.17 -10.90 1.46
CA ILE A 53 5.43 -9.67 2.22
C ILE A 53 5.08 -9.97 3.67
N ASN A 54 6.08 -9.96 4.55
CA ASN A 54 5.90 -10.13 5.98
C ASN A 54 5.78 -8.77 6.63
N VAL A 55 4.77 -8.59 7.46
CA VAL A 55 4.48 -7.35 8.20
C VAL A 55 4.45 -7.69 9.66
N HIS A 56 5.33 -7.08 10.44
CA HIS A 56 5.49 -7.32 11.88
C HIS A 56 5.26 -6.04 12.66
N ASN A 57 4.57 -6.15 13.79
CA ASN A 57 4.42 -5.06 14.74
C ASN A 57 5.52 -5.17 15.81
N PRO A 58 6.56 -4.33 15.79
CA PRO A 58 7.67 -4.40 16.76
C PRO A 58 7.35 -3.74 18.11
N ALA A 59 6.14 -3.20 18.31
CA ALA A 59 5.76 -2.58 19.57
C ALA A 59 5.65 -3.63 20.68
N LEU A 60 6.12 -3.29 21.87
CA LEU A 60 6.11 -4.21 23.01
C LEU A 60 4.71 -4.39 23.64
N THR A 61 3.82 -3.41 23.51
CA THR A 61 2.52 -3.43 24.21
C THR A 61 1.36 -2.92 23.35
N ALA A 62 1.62 -2.17 22.29
CA ALA A 62 0.58 -1.49 21.50
C ALA A 62 0.09 -2.36 20.32
N THR A 63 -1.21 -2.31 20.06
CA THR A 63 -1.78 -2.77 18.79
C THR A 63 -1.59 -1.69 17.73
N ILE A 64 -1.15 -2.08 16.54
CA ILE A 64 -1.03 -1.20 15.37
C ILE A 64 -2.12 -1.55 14.38
N GLU A 65 -2.99 -0.59 14.10
CA GLU A 65 -3.96 -0.65 13.02
C GLU A 65 -3.37 -0.04 11.75
N PHE A 66 -3.59 -0.68 10.62
CA PHE A 66 -3.15 -0.23 9.33
C PHE A 66 -4.11 -0.64 8.22
N ARG A 67 -3.96 -0.03 7.07
CA ARG A 67 -4.68 -0.43 5.86
C ARG A 67 -3.70 -0.75 4.74
N LYS A 68 -4.12 -1.63 3.84
CA LYS A 68 -3.33 -2.04 2.68
C LYS A 68 -4.16 -2.04 1.42
N LYS A 69 -3.53 -1.76 0.27
CA LYS A 69 -4.09 -1.91 -1.08
C LYS A 69 -3.00 -2.41 -2.02
N PHE A 70 -3.42 -2.86 -3.20
CA PHE A 70 -2.54 -3.36 -4.24
C PHE A 70 -2.71 -2.53 -5.50
N ALA A 71 -1.59 -2.11 -6.11
CA ALA A 71 -1.56 -1.35 -7.34
C ALA A 71 -0.73 -2.10 -8.37
N LEU A 72 -1.32 -2.47 -9.49
CA LEU A 72 -0.63 -3.13 -10.60
C LEU A 72 0.26 -2.14 -11.35
N ALA A 73 1.39 -2.62 -11.83
CA ALA A 73 2.21 -1.96 -12.82
C ALA A 73 1.94 -2.63 -14.18
N GLU A 74 1.23 -1.94 -15.04
CA GLU A 74 0.92 -2.45 -16.38
C GLU A 74 2.07 -2.18 -17.36
N VAL A 75 2.17 -3.02 -18.38
CA VAL A 75 3.12 -2.81 -19.47
C VAL A 75 2.75 -1.58 -20.30
N ASP A 76 3.69 -1.11 -21.13
CA ASP A 76 3.49 0.03 -22.04
C ASP A 76 3.15 1.35 -21.31
N GLU A 77 3.72 1.56 -20.12
CA GLU A 77 3.56 2.78 -19.32
C GLU A 77 2.09 3.10 -18.94
N LYS A 78 1.23 2.09 -18.94
CA LYS A 78 -0.18 2.27 -18.60
C LYS A 78 -0.42 2.17 -17.08
N PRO A 79 -1.27 3.04 -16.50
CA PRO A 79 -1.71 2.89 -15.13
C PRO A 79 -2.49 1.58 -14.95
N GLY A 80 -2.06 0.74 -14.02
CA GLY A 80 -2.73 -0.52 -13.73
C GLY A 80 -3.88 -0.39 -12.74
N LYS A 81 -4.61 -1.50 -12.58
CA LYS A 81 -5.71 -1.62 -11.62
C LYS A 81 -5.22 -1.40 -10.20
N ILE A 82 -6.03 -0.70 -9.40
CA ILE A 82 -5.82 -0.51 -7.97
C ILE A 82 -6.98 -1.18 -7.22
N SER A 83 -6.66 -1.98 -6.18
CA SER A 83 -7.69 -2.53 -5.29
C SER A 83 -8.28 -1.47 -4.37
N GLN A 84 -9.40 -1.79 -3.72
CA GLN A 84 -9.85 -1.04 -2.55
C GLN A 84 -8.87 -1.18 -1.37
N TRP A 85 -9.06 -0.38 -0.33
CA TRP A 85 -8.33 -0.49 0.92
C TRP A 85 -8.89 -1.63 1.79
N PHE A 86 -8.00 -2.39 2.42
CA PHE A 86 -8.32 -3.45 3.37
C PHE A 86 -7.67 -3.15 4.71
N GLY A 87 -8.46 -3.10 5.77
CA GLY A 87 -7.97 -2.92 7.13
C GLY A 87 -7.32 -4.18 7.69
N ALA A 88 -6.36 -3.99 8.59
CA ALA A 88 -5.73 -5.03 9.40
C ALA A 88 -5.24 -4.45 10.74
N ALA A 89 -5.07 -5.29 11.73
CA ALA A 89 -4.49 -4.95 13.02
C ALA A 89 -3.52 -6.05 13.47
N LEU A 90 -2.43 -5.66 14.10
CA LEU A 90 -1.47 -6.56 14.72
C LEU A 90 -1.27 -6.13 16.17
N ARG A 91 -1.48 -7.07 17.10
CA ARG A 91 -1.11 -6.85 18.52
C ARG A 91 0.41 -6.78 18.63
N ALA A 92 0.88 -6.40 19.79
CA ALA A 92 2.31 -6.38 20.11
C ALA A 92 2.98 -7.69 19.67
N ASP A 93 4.12 -7.59 19.01
CA ASP A 93 4.98 -8.68 18.54
C ASP A 93 4.28 -9.71 17.61
N GLN A 94 3.14 -9.33 17.02
CA GLN A 94 2.46 -10.16 16.02
C GLN A 94 2.94 -9.83 14.60
N ALA A 95 2.95 -10.85 13.75
CA ALA A 95 3.21 -10.72 12.34
C ALA A 95 2.08 -11.32 11.49
N LEU A 96 1.93 -10.80 10.27
CA LEU A 96 1.10 -11.41 9.22
C LEU A 96 1.90 -11.50 7.92
N GLN A 97 1.44 -12.38 7.06
CA GLN A 97 1.98 -12.61 5.73
C GLN A 97 0.96 -12.19 4.67
N ILE A 98 1.44 -11.53 3.62
CA ILE A 98 0.70 -11.23 2.39
C ILE A 98 1.42 -11.97 1.26
N ASP A 99 0.79 -12.96 0.67
CA ASP A 99 1.34 -13.76 -0.43
C ASP A 99 0.63 -13.49 -1.77
N CYS A 100 1.11 -14.10 -2.85
CA CYS A 100 0.49 -13.97 -4.17
C CYS A 100 -0.98 -14.37 -4.20
N ARG A 101 -1.42 -15.35 -3.39
CA ARG A 101 -2.84 -15.76 -3.33
C ARG A 101 -3.71 -14.64 -2.77
N ASN A 102 -3.23 -13.99 -1.72
CA ASN A 102 -3.92 -12.82 -1.14
C ASN A 102 -4.02 -11.68 -2.14
N ILE A 103 -2.93 -11.41 -2.89
CA ILE A 103 -2.87 -10.35 -3.90
C ILE A 103 -3.88 -10.62 -5.02
N TYR A 104 -3.89 -11.84 -5.58
CA TYR A 104 -4.87 -12.25 -6.60
C TYR A 104 -6.31 -12.08 -6.12
N ALA A 105 -6.60 -12.57 -4.91
CA ALA A 105 -7.95 -12.50 -4.33
C ALA A 105 -8.42 -11.03 -4.17
N HIS A 106 -7.57 -10.16 -3.65
CA HIS A 106 -7.90 -8.76 -3.44
C HIS A 106 -8.03 -7.94 -4.74
N LEU A 107 -7.33 -8.34 -5.79
CA LEU A 107 -7.43 -7.73 -7.12
C LEU A 107 -8.54 -8.36 -7.97
N GLY A 108 -9.11 -9.50 -7.58
CA GLY A 108 -10.06 -10.25 -8.38
C GLY A 108 -9.43 -10.75 -9.70
N ILE A 109 -8.21 -11.28 -9.63
CA ILE A 109 -7.44 -11.80 -10.76
C ILE A 109 -7.29 -13.31 -10.59
N THR A 110 -7.34 -14.04 -11.69
CA THR A 110 -7.15 -15.49 -11.72
C THR A 110 -5.75 -15.86 -11.21
N PRO A 111 -5.64 -16.77 -10.21
CA PRO A 111 -4.35 -17.24 -9.73
C PRO A 111 -3.46 -17.81 -10.86
N GLY A 112 -2.17 -17.50 -10.82
CA GLY A 112 -1.20 -17.91 -11.85
C GLY A 112 -1.04 -16.92 -12.99
N THR A 113 -1.95 -15.96 -13.18
CA THR A 113 -1.75 -14.84 -14.09
C THR A 113 -0.47 -14.09 -13.67
N PHE A 114 0.39 -13.75 -14.64
CA PHE A 114 1.54 -12.92 -14.34
C PHE A 114 1.11 -11.51 -14.00
N ILE A 115 1.47 -11.06 -12.81
CA ILE A 115 1.22 -9.70 -12.33
C ILE A 115 2.44 -9.17 -11.58
N ASP A 116 2.68 -7.88 -11.70
CA ASP A 116 3.61 -7.16 -10.86
C ASP A 116 3.03 -5.82 -10.41
N GLY A 117 3.59 -5.27 -9.32
CA GLY A 117 3.06 -4.03 -8.76
C GLY A 117 3.55 -3.76 -7.35
N PHE A 118 2.75 -3.03 -6.60
CA PHE A 118 3.09 -2.63 -5.23
C PHE A 118 1.95 -2.94 -4.26
N ALA A 119 2.29 -3.57 -3.16
CA ALA A 119 1.48 -3.59 -1.95
C ALA A 119 1.76 -2.31 -1.15
N VAL A 120 0.77 -1.44 -1.07
CA VAL A 120 0.87 -0.17 -0.34
C VAL A 120 0.23 -0.34 1.02
N ILE A 121 1.00 -0.11 2.09
CA ILE A 121 0.57 -0.22 3.49
C ILE A 121 0.62 1.17 4.11
N GLN A 122 -0.46 1.60 4.76
CA GLN A 122 -0.55 2.90 5.42
C GLN A 122 -1.03 2.77 6.86
N LEU A 123 -0.42 3.55 7.74
CA LEU A 123 -0.76 3.64 9.15
C LEU A 123 -0.51 5.05 9.69
N SER A 124 -0.79 5.26 10.97
CA SER A 124 -0.51 6.51 11.67
C SER A 124 0.96 6.93 11.49
N PRO A 125 1.26 8.23 11.29
CA PRO A 125 2.62 8.72 11.06
C PRO A 125 3.58 8.46 12.23
N LYS A 126 3.05 8.28 13.44
CA LYS A 126 3.82 8.04 14.67
C LYS A 126 4.13 6.56 14.93
N GLN A 127 3.54 5.66 14.15
CA GLN A 127 3.73 4.21 14.30
C GLN A 127 4.64 3.68 13.20
N GLU A 128 5.28 2.55 13.46
CA GLU A 128 6.16 1.86 12.51
C GLU A 128 5.86 0.36 12.51
N LEU A 129 6.06 -0.24 11.35
CA LEU A 129 6.01 -1.69 11.13
C LEU A 129 7.34 -2.14 10.55
N ASP A 130 7.74 -3.37 10.84
CA ASP A 130 8.77 -4.02 10.05
C ASP A 130 8.09 -4.67 8.84
N VAL A 131 8.51 -4.24 7.64
CA VAL A 131 7.98 -4.76 6.38
C VAL A 131 9.13 -5.36 5.58
N VAL A 132 9.03 -6.66 5.27
CA VAL A 132 10.05 -7.41 4.54
C VAL A 132 9.42 -8.10 3.33
N GLY A 133 9.88 -7.78 2.13
CA GLY A 133 9.56 -8.50 0.91
C GLY A 133 10.50 -9.70 0.73
N VAL A 134 9.94 -10.86 0.42
CA VAL A 134 10.67 -12.07 0.05
C VAL A 134 10.25 -12.45 -1.37
N TYR A 135 11.21 -12.46 -2.27
CA TYR A 135 10.99 -12.73 -3.69
C TYR A 135 11.67 -14.04 -4.04
N THR A 136 10.93 -14.96 -4.63
CA THR A 136 11.48 -16.22 -5.11
C THR A 136 11.12 -16.42 -6.58
N ALA A 137 12.03 -17.04 -7.33
CA ALA A 137 11.82 -17.41 -8.72
C ALA A 137 12.31 -18.82 -8.97
N ALA A 138 11.48 -19.63 -9.64
CA ALA A 138 11.84 -20.96 -10.12
C ALA A 138 11.93 -20.95 -11.65
N PRO A 139 13.03 -21.47 -12.25
CA PRO A 139 13.15 -21.57 -13.70
C PRO A 139 12.13 -22.53 -14.31
N PRO A 140 11.82 -22.43 -15.61
CA PRO A 140 11.01 -23.42 -16.30
C PRO A 140 11.63 -24.82 -16.18
N GLY A 141 10.80 -25.83 -15.90
CA GLY A 141 11.26 -27.22 -15.76
C GLY A 141 11.81 -27.59 -14.39
N GLY A 142 11.76 -26.69 -13.43
CA GLY A 142 12.28 -26.91 -12.07
C GLY A 142 13.78 -26.64 -11.96
N GLY A 143 14.32 -26.78 -10.75
CA GLY A 143 15.74 -26.55 -10.47
C GLY A 143 15.92 -25.62 -9.25
N VAL A 144 17.10 -24.98 -9.18
CA VAL A 144 17.45 -24.08 -8.06
C VAL A 144 16.62 -22.82 -8.15
N SER A 145 15.81 -22.58 -7.12
CA SER A 145 15.09 -21.31 -6.94
C SER A 145 16.07 -20.24 -6.47
N THR A 146 15.89 -19.03 -6.98
CA THR A 146 16.56 -17.85 -6.42
C THR A 146 15.66 -17.24 -5.35
N MET A 147 16.27 -16.67 -4.31
CA MET A 147 15.58 -15.94 -3.25
C MET A 147 16.28 -14.62 -2.98
N HIS A 148 15.49 -13.56 -2.88
CA HIS A 148 15.95 -12.25 -2.46
C HIS A 148 15.04 -11.74 -1.34
N MET A 149 15.62 -11.08 -0.34
CA MET A 149 14.89 -10.44 0.75
C MET A 149 15.22 -8.96 0.79
N GLU A 150 14.22 -8.13 1.00
CA GLU A 150 14.35 -6.69 1.08
C GLU A 150 13.57 -6.13 2.26
N ARG A 151 14.21 -5.30 3.07
CA ARG A 151 13.49 -4.48 4.07
C ARG A 151 12.94 -3.24 3.38
N VAL A 152 11.62 -3.09 3.44
CA VAL A 152 10.92 -1.94 2.86
C VAL A 152 10.90 -0.79 3.85
N ALA A 153 11.49 0.34 3.47
CA ALA A 153 11.50 1.53 4.32
C ALA A 153 10.14 2.25 4.30
N GLY A 154 9.65 2.62 5.48
CA GLY A 154 8.48 3.49 5.62
C GLY A 154 8.84 4.95 5.38
N ARG A 155 7.97 5.68 4.68
CA ARG A 155 8.10 7.13 4.44
C ARG A 155 6.84 7.87 4.90
N LEU A 156 7.01 9.12 5.34
CA LEU A 156 5.88 10.02 5.58
C LEU A 156 5.38 10.58 4.25
N THR A 157 4.07 10.49 4.03
CA THR A 157 3.41 11.04 2.82
C THR A 157 2.24 11.92 3.25
N GLN A 158 1.92 12.89 2.44
CA GLN A 158 0.77 13.77 2.57
C GLN A 158 -0.37 13.30 1.66
#